data_c8ac8adfa3110944aceb8825840102ff
#
_entry.id   c8ac8adfa3110944aceb8825840102ff
#
_cell.length_a   1.000
_cell.length_b   1.000
_cell.length_c   1.000
_cell.angle_alpha   90.00
_cell.angle_beta   90.00
_cell.angle_gamma   90.00
#
_symmetry.space_group_name_H-M   'P 1'
#
loop_
_entity.id
_entity.type
_entity.pdbx_description
1 polymer ?
#
loop_
_entity_poly.entity_id
_entity_poly.type
_entity_poly.pdbx_seq_one_letter_code
_entity_poly.pdbx_strand_id
1 'polypeptide(L)'
;PATENSDSSDDTNGNDGVVVTITYSYWGTPDEAASVQAVADKFHEEYPNIKVEVMAIPNEEYVTKLNTMATAGELPDCGIMNESGVLDFASDGLLYDISAMYEGADSMPLDSITFKSEGKPVAYSAANEVLSLYYNKDMFDAAGLDYPSATEAMTWDEFVTLAKTLTLDANGNNALSPDFDKENIKQYGCVVDNWTWQLEVWALSNGGRWFTEDGSACTINDPKVIESIQKEIEEKNLRETVKADEAK
;
A
#
# COMPACT_ATOMS: atom_id res chain seq x y z
N PRO A 1 29.07 -42.96 -50.33
CA PRO A 1 28.91 -43.06 -48.94
C PRO A 1 28.86 -41.63 -48.36
N ALA A 2 27.69 -41.24 -47.95
CA ALA A 2 27.46 -39.97 -47.30
C ALA A 2 27.66 -40.16 -45.79
N THR A 3 28.50 -39.35 -45.20
CA THR A 3 28.63 -39.22 -43.76
C THR A 3 27.72 -38.12 -43.29
N GLU A 4 26.72 -38.50 -42.53
CA GLU A 4 25.88 -37.57 -41.75
C GLU A 4 26.71 -36.99 -40.60
N ASN A 5 26.87 -35.68 -40.62
CA ASN A 5 27.33 -34.92 -39.46
C ASN A 5 26.08 -34.50 -38.68
N SER A 6 25.84 -35.13 -37.55
CA SER A 6 24.91 -34.65 -36.54
C SER A 6 25.58 -33.51 -35.78
N ASP A 7 25.20 -32.29 -36.12
CA ASP A 7 25.56 -31.10 -35.35
C ASP A 7 24.53 -31.00 -34.21
N SER A 8 24.92 -31.47 -33.05
CA SER A 8 24.25 -31.21 -31.81
C SER A 8 24.75 -29.85 -31.31
N SER A 9 24.01 -28.78 -31.59
CA SER A 9 24.21 -27.51 -30.95
C SER A 9 23.89 -27.65 -29.46
N ASP A 10 24.90 -27.95 -28.69
CA ASP A 10 24.91 -27.83 -27.23
C ASP A 10 25.05 -26.31 -26.92
N ASP A 11 23.90 -25.65 -26.77
CA ASP A 11 23.84 -24.27 -26.27
C ASP A 11 24.09 -24.29 -24.77
N THR A 12 25.30 -24.67 -24.38
CA THR A 12 25.88 -24.31 -23.09
C THR A 12 26.19 -22.83 -23.12
N ASN A 13 25.27 -22.02 -22.65
CA ASN A 13 25.48 -20.61 -22.37
C ASN A 13 26.53 -20.53 -21.25
N GLY A 14 27.81 -20.53 -21.68
CA GLY A 14 28.97 -20.44 -20.82
C GLY A 14 29.07 -19.05 -20.21
N ASN A 15 28.45 -18.86 -19.09
CA ASN A 15 28.75 -17.76 -18.18
C ASN A 15 29.76 -18.29 -17.17
N ASP A 16 31.06 -18.22 -17.55
CA ASP A 16 32.19 -18.69 -16.75
C ASP A 16 32.25 -17.92 -15.41
N GLY A 17 31.57 -18.40 -14.38
CA GLY A 17 31.88 -18.09 -12.98
C GLY A 17 31.78 -16.63 -12.52
N VAL A 18 31.30 -15.71 -13.37
CA VAL A 18 31.15 -14.31 -13.02
C VAL A 18 29.83 -14.13 -12.27
N VAL A 19 29.92 -13.76 -11.00
CA VAL A 19 28.75 -13.36 -10.21
C VAL A 19 28.41 -11.91 -10.52
N VAL A 20 27.20 -11.67 -11.00
CA VAL A 20 26.64 -10.33 -11.18
C VAL A 20 25.95 -9.94 -9.88
N THR A 21 26.29 -8.77 -9.32
CA THR A 21 25.58 -8.22 -8.17
C THR A 21 24.62 -7.15 -8.66
N ILE A 22 23.35 -7.27 -8.26
CA ILE A 22 22.30 -6.29 -8.50
C ILE A 22 21.83 -5.72 -7.16
N THR A 23 21.47 -4.45 -7.16
CA THR A 23 20.94 -3.73 -6.00
C THR A 23 19.43 -3.67 -6.07
N TYR A 24 18.75 -4.00 -4.94
CA TYR A 24 17.30 -3.95 -4.81
C TYR A 24 16.93 -2.98 -3.69
N SER A 25 16.29 -1.87 -4.01
CA SER A 25 15.83 -0.93 -2.99
C SER A 25 14.51 -1.38 -2.37
N TYR A 26 14.44 -1.26 -1.05
CA TYR A 26 13.28 -1.62 -0.26
C TYR A 26 13.03 -0.58 0.83
N TRP A 27 11.77 -0.17 1.01
CA TRP A 27 11.40 0.67 2.15
C TRP A 27 11.05 -0.21 3.36
N GLY A 28 11.40 0.25 4.55
CA GLY A 28 10.99 -0.42 5.76
C GLY A 28 12.02 -0.31 6.89
N THR A 29 11.70 -1.01 7.95
CA THR A 29 12.59 -1.17 9.10
C THR A 29 13.76 -2.10 8.78
N PRO A 30 14.84 -2.08 9.56
CA PRO A 30 15.95 -3.02 9.41
C PRO A 30 15.54 -4.49 9.49
N ASP A 31 14.53 -4.84 10.31
CA ASP A 31 14.04 -6.22 10.45
C ASP A 31 13.26 -6.68 9.20
N GLU A 32 12.47 -5.78 8.60
CA GLU A 32 11.79 -6.05 7.33
C GLU A 32 12.82 -6.23 6.19
N ALA A 33 13.82 -5.35 6.13
CA ALA A 33 14.89 -5.47 5.14
C ALA A 33 15.70 -6.76 5.31
N ALA A 34 15.95 -7.21 6.54
CA ALA A 34 16.61 -8.49 6.78
C ALA A 34 15.77 -9.68 6.29
N SER A 35 14.44 -9.60 6.38
CA SER A 35 13.53 -10.62 5.85
C SER A 35 13.57 -10.65 4.32
N VAL A 36 13.63 -9.49 3.67
CA VAL A 36 13.78 -9.38 2.21
C VAL A 36 15.15 -9.91 1.77
N GLN A 37 16.22 -9.58 2.50
CA GLN A 37 17.56 -10.11 2.21
C GLN A 37 17.60 -11.64 2.32
N ALA A 38 16.92 -12.24 3.30
CA ALA A 38 16.84 -13.70 3.42
C ALA A 38 16.14 -14.37 2.21
N VAL A 39 15.20 -13.68 1.56
CA VAL A 39 14.60 -14.14 0.29
C VAL A 39 15.62 -13.99 -0.86
N ALA A 40 16.34 -12.89 -0.92
CA ALA A 40 17.39 -12.65 -1.90
C ALA A 40 18.53 -13.68 -1.79
N ASP A 41 18.89 -14.08 -0.58
CA ASP A 41 19.92 -15.12 -0.34
C ASP A 41 19.46 -16.49 -0.86
N LYS A 42 18.18 -16.85 -0.69
CA LYS A 42 17.60 -18.08 -1.27
C LYS A 42 17.55 -18.04 -2.80
N PHE A 43 17.26 -16.87 -3.36
CA PHE A 43 17.36 -16.68 -4.82
C PHE A 43 18.78 -16.93 -5.33
N HIS A 44 19.79 -16.46 -4.61
CA HIS A 44 21.18 -16.69 -4.95
C HIS A 44 21.58 -18.19 -4.86
N GLU A 45 20.99 -18.94 -3.93
CA GLU A 45 21.19 -20.41 -3.85
C GLU A 45 20.71 -21.12 -5.12
N GLU A 46 19.59 -20.66 -5.72
CA GLU A 46 19.02 -21.20 -6.96
C GLU A 46 19.74 -20.65 -8.21
N TYR A 47 20.21 -19.40 -8.15
CA TYR A 47 20.89 -18.69 -9.24
C TYR A 47 22.26 -18.19 -8.78
N PRO A 48 23.29 -19.06 -8.64
CA PRO A 48 24.56 -18.70 -8.02
C PRO A 48 25.38 -17.63 -8.75
N ASN A 49 25.05 -17.37 -10.01
CA ASN A 49 25.63 -16.32 -10.82
C ASN A 49 25.00 -14.92 -10.63
N ILE A 50 23.95 -14.82 -9.81
CA ILE A 50 23.28 -13.55 -9.51
C ILE A 50 23.24 -13.36 -8.00
N LYS A 51 23.79 -12.26 -7.50
CA LYS A 51 23.69 -11.83 -6.10
C LYS A 51 22.79 -10.61 -6.02
N VAL A 52 21.82 -10.62 -5.09
CA VAL A 52 20.96 -9.45 -4.83
C VAL A 52 21.35 -8.83 -3.50
N GLU A 53 21.69 -7.55 -3.50
CA GLU A 53 21.97 -6.77 -2.29
C GLU A 53 20.80 -5.83 -2.00
N VAL A 54 20.17 -6.00 -0.85
CA VAL A 54 19.01 -5.20 -0.45
C VAL A 54 19.49 -3.89 0.14
N MET A 55 19.06 -2.78 -0.47
CA MET A 55 19.27 -1.42 0.02
C MET A 55 18.04 -0.99 0.82
N ALA A 56 18.12 -1.06 2.15
CA ALA A 56 17.07 -0.61 3.04
C ALA A 56 17.08 0.92 3.16
N ILE A 57 15.94 1.54 2.94
CA ILE A 57 15.73 2.97 3.11
C ILE A 57 14.49 3.17 3.99
N PRO A 58 14.52 4.02 5.04
CA PRO A 58 13.33 4.32 5.83
C PRO A 58 12.17 4.80 4.94
N ASN A 59 10.95 4.34 5.23
CA ASN A 59 9.78 4.61 4.39
C ASN A 59 9.56 6.10 4.15
N GLU A 60 9.68 6.92 5.20
CA GLU A 60 9.48 8.38 5.13
C GLU A 60 10.50 9.10 4.21
N GLU A 61 11.70 8.53 4.04
CA GLU A 61 12.78 9.08 3.23
C GLU A 61 12.90 8.45 1.85
N TYR A 62 12.14 7.39 1.58
CA TYR A 62 12.37 6.49 0.45
C TYR A 62 12.37 7.22 -0.89
N VAL A 63 11.27 7.88 -1.24
CA VAL A 63 11.14 8.58 -2.53
C VAL A 63 12.15 9.74 -2.64
N THR A 64 12.36 10.50 -1.56
CA THR A 64 13.34 11.61 -1.53
C THR A 64 14.75 11.11 -1.76
N LYS A 65 15.10 9.97 -1.17
CA LYS A 65 16.42 9.35 -1.35
C LYS A 65 16.60 8.87 -2.79
N LEU A 66 15.62 8.20 -3.36
CA LEU A 66 15.68 7.75 -4.76
C LEU A 66 15.77 8.91 -5.74
N ASN A 67 15.04 10.02 -5.53
CA ASN A 67 15.15 11.23 -6.34
C ASN A 67 16.58 11.83 -6.29
N THR A 68 17.22 11.79 -5.11
CA THR A 68 18.60 12.24 -4.96
C THR A 68 19.55 11.34 -5.75
N MET A 69 19.36 10.02 -5.65
CA MET A 69 20.16 9.01 -6.36
C MET A 69 19.93 9.11 -7.88
N ALA A 70 18.70 9.36 -8.33
CA ALA A 70 18.39 9.60 -9.74
C ALA A 70 19.19 10.79 -10.31
N THR A 71 19.24 11.89 -9.55
CA THR A 71 20.01 13.08 -9.95
C THR A 71 21.50 12.81 -10.02
N ALA A 72 22.02 11.93 -9.17
CA ALA A 72 23.42 11.51 -9.18
C ALA A 72 23.73 10.43 -10.22
N GLY A 73 22.73 9.83 -10.86
CA GLY A 73 22.90 8.68 -11.76
C GLY A 73 23.26 7.38 -11.03
N GLU A 74 22.85 7.26 -9.76
CA GLU A 74 23.21 6.17 -8.84
C GLU A 74 21.97 5.40 -8.36
N LEU A 75 20.91 5.32 -9.20
CA LEU A 75 19.73 4.52 -8.86
C LEU A 75 20.08 3.04 -8.68
N PRO A 76 19.40 2.33 -7.78
CA PRO A 76 19.48 0.88 -7.69
C PRO A 76 18.97 0.23 -9.00
N ASP A 77 19.40 -1.01 -9.25
CA ASP A 77 19.00 -1.74 -10.46
C ASP A 77 17.50 -2.05 -10.50
N CYS A 78 16.91 -2.31 -9.34
CA CYS A 78 15.48 -2.51 -9.19
C CYS A 78 15.02 -2.19 -7.74
N GLY A 79 13.72 -2.21 -7.51
CA GLY A 79 13.17 -1.95 -6.18
C GLY A 79 11.66 -1.88 -6.16
N ILE A 80 11.10 -1.66 -4.97
CA ILE A 80 9.68 -1.36 -4.81
C ILE A 80 9.46 0.15 -4.82
N MET A 81 8.26 0.56 -5.18
CA MET A 81 7.86 1.96 -5.17
C MET A 81 6.34 2.07 -5.00
N ASN A 82 5.88 3.14 -4.38
CA ASN A 82 4.46 3.45 -4.36
C ASN A 82 4.01 3.96 -5.74
N GLU A 83 2.72 3.98 -5.98
CA GLU A 83 2.11 4.34 -7.26
C GLU A 83 2.50 5.75 -7.72
N SER A 84 2.53 6.74 -6.83
CA SER A 84 2.94 8.11 -7.19
C SER A 84 4.40 8.18 -7.63
N GLY A 85 5.29 7.51 -6.90
CA GLY A 85 6.70 7.42 -7.27
C GLY A 85 6.92 6.73 -8.62
N VAL A 86 6.18 5.65 -8.92
CA VAL A 86 6.23 4.99 -10.23
C VAL A 86 5.82 5.95 -11.34
N LEU A 87 4.74 6.72 -11.16
CA LEU A 87 4.27 7.66 -12.16
C LEU A 87 5.27 8.79 -12.41
N ASP A 88 5.87 9.34 -11.35
CA ASP A 88 6.89 10.38 -11.45
C ASP A 88 8.14 9.86 -12.18
N PHE A 89 8.67 8.71 -11.78
CA PHE A 89 9.85 8.12 -12.41
C PHE A 89 9.59 7.68 -13.86
N ALA A 90 8.37 7.24 -14.16
CA ALA A 90 7.95 6.92 -15.52
C ALA A 90 7.93 8.17 -16.41
N SER A 91 7.38 9.30 -15.90
CA SER A 91 7.32 10.56 -16.63
C SER A 91 8.73 11.14 -16.90
N ASP A 92 9.65 10.92 -15.99
CA ASP A 92 11.05 11.35 -16.11
C ASP A 92 11.92 10.40 -16.98
N GLY A 93 11.33 9.29 -17.46
CA GLY A 93 12.03 8.31 -18.29
C GLY A 93 13.09 7.50 -17.53
N LEU A 94 12.93 7.36 -16.21
CA LEU A 94 13.88 6.66 -15.34
C LEU A 94 13.59 5.16 -15.20
N LEU A 95 12.41 4.70 -15.67
CA LEU A 95 12.01 3.30 -15.60
C LEU A 95 12.27 2.58 -16.92
N TYR A 96 12.74 1.34 -16.81
CA TYR A 96 13.02 0.50 -17.95
C TYR A 96 11.74 -0.12 -18.54
N ASP A 97 11.70 -0.28 -19.86
CA ASP A 97 10.66 -1.04 -20.58
C ASP A 97 10.83 -2.54 -20.27
N ILE A 98 9.90 -3.08 -19.47
CA ILE A 98 9.93 -4.48 -19.04
C ILE A 98 9.09 -5.41 -19.96
N SER A 99 8.70 -4.96 -21.15
CA SER A 99 7.90 -5.76 -22.10
C SER A 99 8.52 -7.13 -22.39
N ALA A 100 9.84 -7.18 -22.50
CA ALA A 100 10.56 -8.42 -22.77
C ALA A 100 10.41 -9.48 -21.65
N MET A 101 10.13 -9.06 -20.41
CA MET A 101 9.90 -9.99 -19.28
C MET A 101 8.59 -10.76 -19.44
N TYR A 102 7.70 -10.31 -20.29
CA TYR A 102 6.39 -10.93 -20.54
C TYR A 102 6.37 -11.82 -21.77
N GLU A 103 7.40 -11.77 -22.62
CA GLU A 103 7.50 -12.60 -23.79
C GLU A 103 7.67 -14.08 -23.39
N GLY A 104 6.70 -14.92 -23.79
CA GLY A 104 6.74 -16.35 -23.48
C GLY A 104 6.40 -16.71 -22.03
N ALA A 105 5.97 -15.77 -21.21
CA ALA A 105 5.52 -16.06 -19.86
C ALA A 105 4.19 -16.83 -19.86
N ASP A 106 4.09 -17.87 -19.03
CA ASP A 106 2.86 -18.66 -18.87
C ASP A 106 1.72 -17.85 -18.21
N SER A 107 2.07 -16.81 -17.44
CA SER A 107 1.12 -15.90 -16.82
C SER A 107 1.63 -14.46 -16.90
N MET A 108 0.75 -13.56 -17.31
CA MET A 108 1.01 -12.13 -17.36
C MET A 108 0.32 -11.45 -16.18
N PRO A 109 0.94 -10.42 -15.56
CA PRO A 109 0.21 -9.56 -14.65
C PRO A 109 -1.02 -8.97 -15.32
N LEU A 110 -2.11 -8.81 -14.56
CA LEU A 110 -3.31 -8.16 -15.06
C LEU A 110 -2.98 -6.73 -15.50
N ASP A 111 -3.62 -6.28 -16.57
CA ASP A 111 -3.44 -4.92 -17.09
C ASP A 111 -3.76 -3.85 -16.03
N SER A 112 -4.72 -4.14 -15.14
CA SER A 112 -5.13 -3.28 -14.03
C SER A 112 -4.07 -3.07 -12.94
N ILE A 113 -3.04 -3.92 -12.90
CA ILE A 113 -1.94 -3.83 -11.93
C ILE A 113 -0.59 -3.55 -12.59
N THR A 114 -0.61 -3.23 -13.88
CA THR A 114 0.58 -2.92 -14.69
C THR A 114 0.64 -1.42 -14.95
N PHE A 115 1.73 -0.79 -14.51
CA PHE A 115 1.99 0.62 -14.78
C PHE A 115 2.65 0.76 -16.15
N LYS A 116 2.15 1.69 -16.96
CA LYS A 116 2.63 1.90 -18.32
C LYS A 116 3.10 3.35 -18.52
N SER A 117 4.20 3.49 -19.23
CA SER A 117 4.67 4.76 -19.80
C SER A 117 4.68 4.64 -21.32
N GLU A 118 4.03 5.57 -22.02
CA GLU A 118 3.92 5.54 -23.50
C GLU A 118 3.39 4.19 -24.04
N GLY A 119 2.49 3.55 -23.30
CA GLY A 119 1.91 2.25 -23.65
C GLY A 119 2.78 1.03 -23.35
N LYS A 120 3.98 1.21 -22.83
CA LYS A 120 4.93 0.14 -22.46
C LYS A 120 4.89 -0.12 -20.96
N PRO A 121 4.89 -1.38 -20.52
CA PRO A 121 4.97 -1.72 -19.11
C PRO A 121 6.33 -1.31 -18.53
N VAL A 122 6.31 -0.59 -17.42
CA VAL A 122 7.51 -0.11 -16.71
C VAL A 122 7.56 -0.58 -15.26
N ALA A 123 6.41 -0.98 -14.70
CA ALA A 123 6.29 -1.59 -13.38
C ALA A 123 4.99 -2.38 -13.29
N TYR A 124 4.92 -3.27 -12.30
CA TYR A 124 3.69 -3.99 -11.96
C TYR A 124 3.52 -4.07 -10.44
N SER A 125 2.29 -4.21 -9.99
CA SER A 125 2.00 -4.39 -8.57
C SER A 125 2.38 -5.80 -8.13
N ALA A 126 3.29 -5.90 -7.17
CA ALA A 126 3.71 -7.17 -6.59
C ALA A 126 2.74 -7.66 -5.49
N ALA A 127 1.88 -6.79 -4.97
CA ALA A 127 0.89 -7.10 -3.95
C ALA A 127 -0.37 -6.26 -4.15
N ASN A 128 -1.51 -6.80 -3.71
CA ASN A 128 -2.76 -6.05 -3.62
C ASN A 128 -3.01 -5.67 -2.17
N GLU A 129 -3.16 -4.39 -1.91
CA GLU A 129 -3.64 -3.90 -0.63
C GLU A 129 -5.16 -3.82 -0.66
N VAL A 130 -5.79 -4.38 0.37
CA VAL A 130 -7.24 -4.33 0.54
C VAL A 130 -7.53 -3.63 1.86
N LEU A 131 -8.28 -2.54 1.77
CA LEU A 131 -8.82 -1.88 2.94
C LEU A 131 -9.90 -2.74 3.57
N SER A 132 -9.72 -3.07 4.84
CA SER A 132 -10.66 -3.89 5.59
C SER A 132 -10.91 -3.27 6.96
N LEU A 133 -12.16 -3.36 7.41
CA LEU A 133 -12.52 -3.00 8.77
C LEU A 133 -12.17 -4.16 9.71
N TYR A 134 -11.16 -3.96 10.56
CA TYR A 134 -10.84 -4.86 11.66
C TYR A 134 -11.65 -4.49 12.89
N TYR A 135 -12.18 -5.48 13.60
CA TYR A 135 -12.93 -5.26 14.82
C TYR A 135 -12.51 -6.18 15.96
N ASN A 136 -12.60 -5.68 17.18
CA ASN A 136 -12.29 -6.44 18.38
C ASN A 136 -13.56 -7.17 18.86
N LYS A 137 -13.58 -8.49 18.76
CA LYS A 137 -14.73 -9.33 19.13
C LYS A 137 -15.12 -9.18 20.60
N ASP A 138 -14.13 -9.08 21.50
CA ASP A 138 -14.41 -8.96 22.93
C ASP A 138 -15.15 -7.65 23.27
N MET A 139 -14.88 -6.58 22.53
CA MET A 139 -15.61 -5.31 22.67
C MET A 139 -17.07 -5.44 22.22
N PHE A 140 -17.32 -6.16 21.12
CA PHE A 140 -18.67 -6.42 20.63
C PHE A 140 -19.45 -7.30 21.61
N ASP A 141 -18.84 -8.39 22.07
CA ASP A 141 -19.45 -9.32 23.05
C ASP A 141 -19.78 -8.60 24.36
N ALA A 142 -18.86 -7.77 24.87
CA ALA A 142 -19.08 -6.98 26.08
C ALA A 142 -20.21 -5.94 25.95
N ALA A 143 -20.39 -5.40 24.74
CA ALA A 143 -21.46 -4.46 24.44
C ALA A 143 -22.79 -5.14 24.04
N GLY A 144 -22.82 -6.48 23.89
CA GLY A 144 -23.98 -7.23 23.44
C GLY A 144 -24.39 -6.92 21.98
N LEU A 145 -23.41 -6.63 21.13
CA LEU A 145 -23.60 -6.26 19.72
C LEU A 145 -23.32 -7.44 18.80
N ASP A 146 -24.10 -7.53 17.73
CA ASP A 146 -23.81 -8.43 16.63
C ASP A 146 -22.53 -7.99 15.90
N TYR A 147 -21.78 -8.96 15.38
CA TYR A 147 -20.59 -8.67 14.57
C TYR A 147 -20.97 -8.08 13.22
N PRO A 148 -20.10 -7.25 12.61
CA PRO A 148 -20.32 -6.74 11.26
C PRO A 148 -20.58 -7.87 10.26
N SER A 149 -21.56 -7.68 9.39
CA SER A 149 -21.89 -8.67 8.35
C SER A 149 -20.73 -8.85 7.37
N ALA A 150 -20.47 -10.10 6.97
CA ALA A 150 -19.49 -10.41 5.94
C ALA A 150 -19.99 -10.13 4.50
N THR A 151 -21.30 -9.92 4.32
CA THR A 151 -21.95 -9.83 3.01
C THR A 151 -22.75 -8.55 2.80
N GLU A 152 -23.09 -7.85 3.89
CA GLU A 152 -23.89 -6.62 3.85
C GLU A 152 -23.07 -5.47 4.43
N ALA A 153 -22.81 -4.46 3.62
CA ALA A 153 -22.13 -3.26 4.09
C ALA A 153 -23.05 -2.44 4.99
N MET A 154 -22.49 -1.95 6.10
CA MET A 154 -23.20 -1.00 6.94
C MET A 154 -23.19 0.40 6.30
N THR A 155 -24.23 1.18 6.58
CA THR A 155 -24.27 2.59 6.23
C THR A 155 -23.34 3.39 7.13
N TRP A 156 -23.03 4.63 6.72
CA TRP A 156 -22.24 5.55 7.55
C TRP A 156 -22.88 5.81 8.91
N ASP A 157 -24.19 6.02 8.96
CA ASP A 157 -24.91 6.29 10.21
C ASP A 157 -24.90 5.08 11.16
N GLU A 158 -24.97 3.87 10.62
CA GLU A 158 -24.81 2.62 11.39
C GLU A 158 -23.39 2.50 11.93
N PHE A 159 -22.36 2.80 11.10
CA PHE A 159 -20.96 2.80 11.54
C PHE A 159 -20.70 3.81 12.65
N VAL A 160 -21.18 5.04 12.52
CA VAL A 160 -21.06 6.09 13.55
C VAL A 160 -21.77 5.69 14.84
N THR A 161 -22.98 5.13 14.74
CA THR A 161 -23.73 4.64 15.90
C THR A 161 -22.99 3.52 16.61
N LEU A 162 -22.43 2.57 15.85
CA LEU A 162 -21.63 1.48 16.36
C LEU A 162 -20.37 2.00 17.07
N ALA A 163 -19.64 2.91 16.45
CA ALA A 163 -18.44 3.53 17.00
C ALA A 163 -18.75 4.25 18.34
N LYS A 164 -19.84 5.02 18.38
CA LYS A 164 -20.31 5.68 19.62
C LYS A 164 -20.73 4.70 20.71
N THR A 165 -21.36 3.61 20.34
CA THR A 165 -21.77 2.56 21.29
C THR A 165 -20.55 1.86 21.92
N LEU A 166 -19.49 1.66 21.14
CA LEU A 166 -18.24 1.04 21.59
C LEU A 166 -17.28 2.03 22.27
N THR A 167 -17.53 3.34 22.18
CA THR A 167 -16.73 4.36 22.90
C THR A 167 -17.25 4.49 24.32
N LEU A 168 -16.40 4.23 25.32
CA LEU A 168 -16.77 4.25 26.72
C LEU A 168 -15.94 5.25 27.52
N ASP A 169 -16.58 5.98 28.44
CA ASP A 169 -15.92 6.80 29.44
C ASP A 169 -15.39 5.96 30.63
N ALA A 170 -14.73 6.61 31.58
CA ALA A 170 -14.20 5.96 32.76
C ALA A 170 -15.30 5.38 33.69
N ASN A 171 -16.55 5.82 33.56
CA ASN A 171 -17.69 5.33 34.31
C ASN A 171 -18.45 4.19 33.59
N GLY A 172 -18.05 3.87 32.35
CA GLY A 172 -18.68 2.85 31.51
C GLY A 172 -19.88 3.35 30.71
N ASN A 173 -20.15 4.66 30.69
CA ASN A 173 -21.18 5.22 29.80
C ASN A 173 -20.66 5.25 28.37
N ASN A 174 -21.48 4.89 27.40
CA ASN A 174 -21.11 5.02 25.99
C ASN A 174 -21.39 6.43 25.45
N ALA A 175 -20.79 6.76 24.30
CA ALA A 175 -20.86 8.11 23.72
C ALA A 175 -22.25 8.51 23.20
N LEU A 176 -23.27 7.63 23.28
CA LEU A 176 -24.68 7.95 23.02
C LEU A 176 -25.42 8.36 24.32
N SER A 177 -24.83 8.11 25.49
CA SER A 177 -25.42 8.46 26.79
C SER A 177 -25.34 9.96 27.04
N PRO A 178 -26.40 10.57 27.59
CA PRO A 178 -26.33 11.96 28.05
C PRO A 178 -25.36 12.18 29.22
N ASP A 179 -24.99 11.10 29.93
CA ASP A 179 -24.05 11.10 31.05
C ASP A 179 -22.60 10.78 30.62
N PHE A 180 -22.33 10.72 29.30
CA PHE A 180 -21.00 10.43 28.77
C PHE A 180 -20.01 11.54 29.09
N ASP A 181 -18.92 11.18 29.74
CA ASP A 181 -17.82 12.12 30.04
C ASP A 181 -16.75 12.04 28.96
N LYS A 182 -16.82 12.97 28.00
CA LYS A 182 -15.89 13.05 26.88
C LYS A 182 -14.45 13.41 27.28
N GLU A 183 -14.25 13.97 28.47
CA GLU A 183 -12.91 14.34 28.98
C GLU A 183 -12.18 13.14 29.62
N ASN A 184 -12.92 12.06 29.89
CA ASN A 184 -12.37 10.85 30.54
C ASN A 184 -12.73 9.57 29.75
N ILE A 185 -12.39 9.53 28.46
CA ILE A 185 -12.61 8.35 27.61
C ILE A 185 -11.62 7.26 27.96
N LYS A 186 -12.14 6.08 28.29
CA LYS A 186 -11.35 4.88 28.61
C LYS A 186 -11.19 3.93 27.41
N GLN A 187 -12.15 3.89 26.53
CA GLN A 187 -12.19 3.03 25.36
C GLN A 187 -12.70 3.80 24.16
N TYR A 188 -11.97 3.75 23.08
CA TYR A 188 -12.41 4.28 21.79
C TYR A 188 -13.08 3.19 20.96
N GLY A 189 -14.20 3.50 20.34
CA GLY A 189 -14.99 2.56 19.54
C GLY A 189 -14.43 2.34 18.13
N CYS A 190 -13.67 3.30 17.59
CA CYS A 190 -12.99 3.15 16.30
C CYS A 190 -11.71 3.95 16.22
N VAL A 191 -10.87 3.59 15.27
CA VAL A 191 -9.69 4.35 14.81
C VAL A 191 -9.85 4.57 13.32
N VAL A 192 -9.80 5.81 12.88
CA VAL A 192 -9.80 6.20 11.46
C VAL A 192 -8.49 6.95 11.21
N ASP A 193 -7.71 6.50 10.24
CA ASP A 193 -6.51 7.18 9.80
C ASP A 193 -6.84 8.23 8.73
N ASN A 194 -5.96 9.22 8.58
CA ASN A 194 -6.14 10.33 7.64
C ASN A 194 -5.20 10.25 6.42
N TRP A 195 -4.85 9.06 6.02
CA TRP A 195 -4.07 8.87 4.81
C TRP A 195 -4.92 9.22 3.58
N THR A 196 -4.33 9.86 2.61
CA THR A 196 -5.00 10.38 1.41
C THR A 196 -5.84 9.32 0.71
N TRP A 197 -5.33 8.12 0.55
CA TRP A 197 -6.01 7.01 -0.08
C TRP A 197 -7.18 6.44 0.73
N GLN A 198 -7.15 6.52 2.08
CA GLN A 198 -8.30 6.16 2.92
C GLN A 198 -9.42 7.18 2.78
N LEU A 199 -9.09 8.49 2.72
CA LEU A 199 -10.07 9.54 2.47
C LEU A 199 -10.80 9.33 1.13
N GLU A 200 -10.09 8.86 0.11
CA GLU A 200 -10.71 8.55 -1.17
C GLU A 200 -11.72 7.41 -1.05
N VAL A 201 -11.42 6.37 -0.27
CA VAL A 201 -12.37 5.26 -0.04
C VAL A 201 -13.64 5.74 0.65
N TRP A 202 -13.53 6.65 1.62
CA TRP A 202 -14.71 7.29 2.23
C TRP A 202 -15.50 8.11 1.21
N ALA A 203 -14.83 8.86 0.35
CA ALA A 203 -15.48 9.62 -0.72
C ALA A 203 -16.20 8.70 -1.71
N LEU A 204 -15.55 7.62 -2.15
CA LEU A 204 -16.12 6.59 -3.04
C LEU A 204 -17.34 5.92 -2.40
N SER A 205 -17.30 5.60 -1.12
CA SER A 205 -18.40 5.00 -0.37
C SER A 205 -19.63 5.92 -0.30
N ASN A 206 -19.43 7.23 -0.33
CA ASN A 206 -20.50 8.24 -0.40
C ASN A 206 -20.92 8.58 -1.85
N GLY A 207 -20.32 7.93 -2.84
CA GLY A 207 -20.56 8.16 -4.28
C GLY A 207 -19.91 9.41 -4.84
N GLY A 208 -18.88 9.95 -4.15
CA GLY A 208 -17.96 10.96 -4.65
C GLY A 208 -16.72 10.33 -5.27
N ARG A 209 -15.92 11.12 -5.97
CA ARG A 209 -14.62 10.72 -6.54
C ARG A 209 -13.66 11.92 -6.48
N TRP A 210 -12.36 11.66 -6.39
CA TRP A 210 -11.36 12.72 -6.44
C TRP A 210 -11.07 13.19 -7.86
N PHE A 211 -11.25 12.29 -8.82
CA PHE A 211 -11.08 12.58 -10.23
C PHE A 211 -12.29 12.08 -11.02
N THR A 212 -12.52 12.66 -12.21
CA THR A 212 -13.43 12.11 -13.19
C THR A 212 -13.02 10.67 -13.56
N GLU A 213 -13.93 9.88 -14.10
CA GLU A 213 -13.68 8.47 -14.45
C GLU A 213 -12.53 8.31 -15.47
N ASP A 214 -12.37 9.30 -16.34
CA ASP A 214 -11.27 9.36 -17.31
C ASP A 214 -9.99 10.03 -16.79
N GLY A 215 -9.97 10.44 -15.51
CA GLY A 215 -8.84 11.10 -14.89
C GLY A 215 -8.54 12.52 -15.37
N SER A 216 -9.38 13.09 -16.26
CA SER A 216 -9.10 14.37 -16.91
C SER A 216 -9.31 15.61 -16.04
N ALA A 217 -10.06 15.49 -14.94
CA ALA A 217 -10.36 16.59 -14.04
C ALA A 217 -10.42 16.17 -12.58
N CYS A 218 -9.95 17.04 -11.71
CA CYS A 218 -10.07 16.89 -10.26
C CYS A 218 -11.48 17.29 -9.82
N THR A 219 -12.14 16.42 -9.03
CA THR A 219 -13.50 16.59 -8.52
C THR A 219 -13.56 16.62 -6.99
N ILE A 220 -12.45 16.90 -6.33
CA ILE A 220 -12.36 16.93 -4.86
C ILE A 220 -13.31 17.97 -4.22
N ASN A 221 -13.79 18.95 -4.99
CA ASN A 221 -14.79 19.93 -4.60
C ASN A 221 -16.24 19.45 -4.78
N ASP A 222 -16.46 18.20 -5.18
CA ASP A 222 -17.80 17.61 -5.21
C ASP A 222 -18.41 17.61 -3.81
N PRO A 223 -19.69 18.00 -3.66
CA PRO A 223 -20.36 18.02 -2.36
C PRO A 223 -20.29 16.69 -1.58
N LYS A 224 -20.31 15.54 -2.27
CA LYS A 224 -20.21 14.22 -1.63
C LYS A 224 -18.82 13.92 -1.10
N VAL A 225 -17.77 14.41 -1.79
CA VAL A 225 -16.39 14.32 -1.31
C VAL A 225 -16.21 15.20 -0.08
N ILE A 226 -16.69 16.45 -0.16
CA ILE A 226 -16.63 17.41 0.97
C ILE A 226 -17.35 16.85 2.19
N GLU A 227 -18.56 16.30 2.00
CA GLU A 227 -19.35 15.68 3.07
C GLU A 227 -18.59 14.54 3.75
N SER A 228 -17.95 13.65 2.98
CA SER A 228 -17.16 12.53 3.51
C SER A 228 -15.99 13.01 4.37
N ILE A 229 -15.24 14.01 3.88
CA ILE A 229 -14.10 14.59 4.60
C ILE A 229 -14.58 15.31 5.87
N GLN A 230 -15.71 16.03 5.80
CA GLN A 230 -16.29 16.71 6.97
C GLN A 230 -16.71 15.73 8.05
N LYS A 231 -17.37 14.64 7.68
CA LYS A 231 -17.77 13.57 8.61
C LYS A 231 -16.57 12.96 9.32
N GLU A 232 -15.46 12.75 8.59
CA GLU A 232 -14.23 12.23 9.18
C GLU A 232 -13.58 13.26 10.14
N ILE A 233 -13.54 14.54 9.76
CA ILE A 233 -13.02 15.61 10.63
C ILE A 233 -13.86 15.72 11.93
N GLU A 234 -15.17 15.58 11.86
CA GLU A 234 -16.04 15.56 13.02
C GLU A 234 -15.73 14.40 13.97
N GLU A 235 -15.52 13.20 13.44
CA GLU A 235 -15.08 12.03 14.20
C GLU A 235 -13.67 12.23 14.81
N LYS A 236 -12.75 12.87 14.07
CA LYS A 236 -11.40 13.16 14.53
C LYS A 236 -11.37 14.22 15.63
N ASN A 237 -12.20 15.25 15.53
CA ASN A 237 -12.32 16.29 16.56
C ASN A 237 -12.80 15.75 17.90
N LEU A 238 -13.59 14.65 17.90
CA LEU A 238 -13.94 13.93 19.14
C LEU A 238 -12.69 13.33 19.82
N ARG A 239 -11.60 13.06 19.06
CA ARG A 239 -10.34 12.50 19.58
C ARG A 239 -9.33 13.57 19.99
N GLU A 240 -9.20 14.67 19.23
CA GLU A 240 -8.16 15.69 19.46
C GLU A 240 -8.44 16.52 20.71
N THR A 241 -9.72 16.71 21.06
CA THR A 241 -10.10 17.34 22.33
C THR A 241 -9.56 16.58 23.54
N VAL A 242 -9.41 15.24 23.43
CA VAL A 242 -8.89 14.39 24.50
C VAL A 242 -7.35 14.43 24.59
N LYS A 243 -6.64 14.45 23.46
CA LYS A 243 -5.15 14.50 23.47
C LYS A 243 -4.57 15.82 23.94
N ALA A 244 -5.29 16.92 23.80
CA ALA A 244 -4.82 18.25 24.24
C ALA A 244 -4.76 18.37 25.79
N ASP A 245 -5.52 17.56 26.52
CA ASP A 245 -5.53 17.59 27.98
C ASP A 245 -4.54 16.58 28.62
N GLU A 246 -4.12 15.54 27.90
CA GLU A 246 -3.05 14.63 28.36
C GLU A 246 -1.65 15.26 28.29
N ALA A 247 -1.50 16.40 27.60
CA ALA A 247 -0.24 17.13 27.43
C ALA A 247 -0.05 18.28 28.43
N LYS A 248 -0.93 18.43 29.42
CA LYS A 248 -0.84 19.38 30.55
C LYS A 248 -0.54 18.66 31.83
#